data_8ad1f684f03ed61189171283d816f1dc
#
_entry.id   8ad1f684f03ed61189171283d816f1dc
#
_cell.length_a   1.000
_cell.length_b   1.000
_cell.length_c   1.000
_cell.angle_alpha   90.00
_cell.angle_beta   90.00
_cell.angle_gamma   90.00
#
_symmetry.space_group_name_H-M   'P 1'
#
loop_
_entity.id
_entity.type
_entity.pdbx_description
1 polymer ?
#
loop_
_entity_poly.entity_id
_entity_poly.type
_entity_poly.pdbx_seq_one_letter_code
_entity_poly.pdbx_strand_id
1 'polypeptide(L)'
;MAVLTQTVTTETTINWEELAQKIKDNTSGLKVGDIITEKTLDGEEMDLVVVDMGPGWARFESKDCLPVEVAYNQNNRNAGGFADSDVKHYLNEEVFNSLPEELRNVIAEVERKQENGESSLCRLFLPTESELFGDCCYSEDSTYSQIEYYKDRRNRIKCNRKGGSPDWYWAASVRSGNSARCVYVDNYGNSYSWFASNGLCVPVCFVIQ
;
A
#
# COMPACT_ATOMS: atom_id res chain seq x y z
N MET A 1 2.82 0.12 52.12
CA MET A 1 2.19 1.05 51.17
C MET A 1 2.89 0.88 49.83
N ALA A 2 2.22 0.29 48.87
CA ALA A 2 2.75 0.16 47.50
C ALA A 2 2.39 1.42 46.72
N VAL A 3 3.40 2.15 46.21
CA VAL A 3 3.22 3.29 45.38
C VAL A 3 2.95 2.76 43.96
N LEU A 4 1.72 2.90 43.50
CA LEU A 4 1.34 2.67 42.09
C LEU A 4 1.93 3.83 41.27
N THR A 5 3.02 3.55 40.54
CA THR A 5 3.53 4.45 39.48
C THR A 5 2.59 4.32 38.29
N GLN A 6 1.69 5.25 38.10
CA GLN A 6 0.96 5.41 36.83
C GLN A 6 1.97 5.84 35.75
N THR A 7 2.25 4.92 34.83
CA THR A 7 2.91 5.24 33.58
C THR A 7 1.87 5.97 32.72
N VAL A 8 1.95 7.28 32.65
CA VAL A 8 1.18 8.07 31.68
C VAL A 8 1.85 7.84 30.32
N THR A 9 1.33 6.93 29.53
CA THR A 9 1.62 6.83 28.11
C THR A 9 0.90 8.00 27.45
N THR A 10 1.58 9.07 27.15
CA THR A 10 1.10 10.09 26.21
C THR A 10 1.11 9.42 24.84
N GLU A 11 -0.07 9.04 24.33
CA GLU A 11 -0.25 8.73 22.92
C GLU A 11 0.11 10.04 22.18
N THR A 12 1.26 10.07 21.57
CA THR A 12 1.66 11.20 20.72
C THR A 12 0.89 11.02 19.41
N THR A 13 -0.24 11.67 19.29
CA THR A 13 -1.00 11.74 18.03
C THR A 13 -0.10 12.42 17.00
N ILE A 14 0.09 11.80 15.85
CA ILE A 14 0.92 12.35 14.78
C ILE A 14 0.19 13.54 14.18
N ASN A 15 0.88 14.66 14.08
CA ASN A 15 0.41 15.80 13.31
C ASN A 15 0.81 15.61 11.85
N TRP A 16 -0.12 15.10 11.03
CA TRP A 16 0.11 14.82 9.62
C TRP A 16 0.39 16.05 8.78
N GLU A 17 -0.23 17.21 9.10
CA GLU A 17 0.04 18.47 8.40
C GLU A 17 1.47 18.95 8.65
N GLU A 18 1.94 18.89 9.90
CA GLU A 18 3.31 19.24 10.23
C GLU A 18 4.32 18.29 9.59
N LEU A 19 4.02 16.97 9.58
CA LEU A 19 4.87 15.98 8.95
C LEU A 19 4.93 16.19 7.43
N ALA A 20 3.81 16.45 6.78
CA ALA A 20 3.74 16.74 5.35
C ALA A 20 4.58 17.98 5.00
N GLN A 21 4.48 19.05 5.78
CA GLN A 21 5.30 20.24 5.57
C GLN A 21 6.80 19.93 5.73
N LYS A 22 7.18 19.15 6.74
CA LYS A 22 8.57 18.71 6.93
C LYS A 22 9.09 17.82 5.79
N ILE A 23 8.24 16.96 5.22
CA ILE A 23 8.58 16.16 4.04
C ILE A 23 8.84 17.08 2.86
N LYS A 24 7.95 18.01 2.59
CA LYS A 24 8.07 18.98 1.50
C LYS A 24 9.36 19.83 1.63
N ASP A 25 9.71 20.22 2.83
CA ASP A 25 10.91 21.02 3.13
C ASP A 25 12.18 20.17 3.25
N ASN A 26 12.11 18.85 3.11
CA ASN A 26 13.21 17.89 3.33
C ASN A 26 13.80 17.92 4.74
N THR A 27 12.98 18.22 5.74
CA THR A 27 13.39 18.35 7.16
C THR A 27 12.70 17.34 8.08
N SER A 28 11.96 16.38 7.52
CA SER A 28 11.19 15.38 8.29
C SER A 28 12.06 14.47 9.15
N GLY A 29 13.31 14.22 8.72
CA GLY A 29 14.20 13.24 9.34
C GLY A 29 13.81 11.79 9.08
N LEU A 30 12.73 11.53 8.33
CA LEU A 30 12.30 10.18 7.95
C LEU A 30 13.34 9.46 7.10
N LYS A 31 13.31 8.13 7.21
CA LYS A 31 14.13 7.22 6.42
C LYS A 31 13.27 6.06 5.91
N VAL A 32 13.66 5.48 4.80
CA VAL A 32 13.06 4.23 4.32
C VAL A 32 13.16 3.17 5.41
N GLY A 33 12.05 2.53 5.71
CA GLY A 33 11.89 1.55 6.80
C GLY A 33 11.35 2.12 8.11
N ASP A 34 11.25 3.43 8.27
CA ASP A 34 10.60 4.03 9.46
C ASP A 34 9.11 3.69 9.46
N ILE A 35 8.56 3.46 10.65
CA ILE A 35 7.17 3.06 10.87
C ILE A 35 6.44 4.13 11.67
N ILE A 36 5.26 4.47 11.19
CA ILE A 36 4.29 5.33 11.86
C ILE A 36 3.03 4.52 12.08
N THR A 37 2.55 4.42 13.32
CA THR A 37 1.26 3.76 13.60
C THR A 37 0.14 4.79 13.55
N GLU A 38 -0.88 4.52 12.74
CA GLU A 38 -2.09 5.32 12.61
C GLU A 38 -3.31 4.47 13.00
N LYS A 39 -4.40 5.11 13.37
CA LYS A 39 -5.68 4.47 13.63
C LYS A 39 -6.69 4.89 12.58
N THR A 40 -7.41 3.92 12.02
CA THR A 40 -8.58 4.21 11.19
C THR A 40 -9.73 4.78 12.04
N LEU A 41 -10.75 5.34 11.41
CA LEU A 41 -11.94 5.86 12.11
C LEU A 41 -12.67 4.76 12.90
N ASP A 42 -12.54 3.50 12.48
CA ASP A 42 -13.10 2.33 13.19
C ASP A 42 -12.22 1.86 14.34
N GLY A 43 -11.08 2.52 14.57
CA GLY A 43 -10.16 2.24 15.67
C GLY A 43 -9.13 1.12 15.41
N GLU A 44 -9.08 0.56 14.20
CA GLU A 44 -8.06 -0.41 13.81
C GLU A 44 -6.71 0.27 13.65
N GLU A 45 -5.67 -0.35 14.22
CA GLU A 45 -4.30 0.15 14.10
C GLU A 45 -3.65 -0.33 12.80
N MET A 46 -3.03 0.60 12.10
CA MET A 46 -2.29 0.37 10.86
C MET A 46 -0.86 0.92 11.00
N ASP A 47 0.14 0.05 10.87
CA ASP A 47 1.53 0.45 10.78
C ASP A 47 1.85 0.87 9.35
N LEU A 48 2.24 2.12 9.16
CA LEU A 48 2.62 2.72 7.88
C LEU A 48 4.14 2.78 7.80
N VAL A 49 4.71 2.11 6.80
CA VAL A 49 6.16 2.07 6.55
C VAL A 49 6.51 3.06 5.45
N VAL A 50 7.56 3.82 5.62
CA VAL A 50 8.17 4.59 4.53
C VAL A 50 8.89 3.61 3.61
N VAL A 51 8.36 3.37 2.42
CA VAL A 51 8.92 2.39 1.46
C VAL A 51 9.81 3.04 0.40
N ASP A 52 9.59 4.32 0.13
CA ASP A 52 10.38 5.10 -0.82
C ASP A 52 10.27 6.59 -0.48
N MET A 53 11.27 7.39 -0.85
CA MET A 53 11.24 8.83 -0.63
C MET A 53 12.27 9.56 -1.48
N GLY A 54 12.02 10.81 -1.72
CA GLY A 54 12.90 11.72 -2.44
C GLY A 54 12.69 13.18 -2.01
N PRO A 55 13.34 14.13 -2.70
CA PRO A 55 13.18 15.54 -2.37
C PRO A 55 11.72 15.98 -2.46
N GLY A 56 11.15 16.40 -1.33
CA GLY A 56 9.79 16.93 -1.22
C GLY A 56 8.68 15.89 -1.19
N TRP A 57 8.97 14.59 -1.14
CA TRP A 57 7.95 13.56 -1.08
C TRP A 57 8.38 12.31 -0.30
N ALA A 58 7.40 11.59 0.24
CA ALA A 58 7.59 10.26 0.83
C ALA A 58 6.40 9.35 0.47
N ARG A 59 6.70 8.08 0.14
CA ARG A 59 5.71 7.02 -0.11
C ARG A 59 5.59 6.13 1.11
N PHE A 60 4.39 6.00 1.57
CA PHE A 60 4.01 5.12 2.67
C PHE A 60 3.28 3.89 2.15
N GLU A 61 3.44 2.78 2.85
CA GLU A 61 2.66 1.57 2.64
C GLU A 61 2.29 0.95 3.97
N SER A 62 1.08 0.40 4.09
CA SER A 62 0.74 -0.41 5.26
C SER A 62 1.66 -1.62 5.33
N LYS A 63 2.27 -1.83 6.50
CA LYS A 63 3.18 -2.95 6.77
C LYS A 63 2.49 -4.29 6.53
N ASP A 64 1.27 -4.40 7.01
CA ASP A 64 0.39 -5.53 6.84
C ASP A 64 -0.84 -5.12 5.99
N CYS A 65 -1.62 -6.09 5.55
CA CYS A 65 -2.84 -5.83 4.80
C CYS A 65 -3.96 -5.31 5.71
N LEU A 66 -5.00 -4.78 5.07
CA LEU A 66 -6.28 -4.54 5.73
C LEU A 66 -6.92 -5.89 6.11
N PRO A 67 -7.70 -5.95 7.21
CA PRO A 67 -8.33 -7.19 7.69
C PRO A 67 -9.55 -7.60 6.85
N VAL A 68 -9.40 -7.56 5.53
CA VAL A 68 -10.45 -7.86 4.54
C VAL A 68 -9.83 -8.47 3.30
N GLU A 69 -10.56 -9.38 2.67
CA GLU A 69 -10.21 -9.91 1.36
C GLU A 69 -11.11 -9.28 0.30
N VAL A 70 -10.51 -8.79 -0.78
CA VAL A 70 -11.20 -8.08 -1.86
C VAL A 70 -10.84 -8.73 -3.19
N ALA A 71 -11.84 -8.93 -4.05
CA ALA A 71 -11.59 -9.33 -5.43
C ALA A 71 -10.87 -8.20 -6.18
N TYR A 72 -9.91 -8.55 -7.04
CA TYR A 72 -9.32 -7.56 -7.94
C TYR A 72 -10.40 -7.00 -8.88
N ASN A 73 -11.19 -7.91 -9.47
CA ASN A 73 -12.41 -7.62 -10.24
C ASN A 73 -13.43 -8.75 -10.05
N GLN A 74 -14.64 -8.43 -9.63
CA GLN A 74 -15.70 -9.42 -9.41
C GLN A 74 -16.11 -10.16 -10.70
N ASN A 75 -15.96 -9.52 -11.86
CA ASN A 75 -16.31 -10.11 -13.16
C ASN A 75 -15.25 -11.10 -13.70
N ASN A 76 -14.22 -11.40 -12.92
CA ASN A 76 -13.10 -12.28 -13.27
C ASN A 76 -12.37 -11.87 -14.56
N ARG A 77 -12.18 -10.57 -14.80
CA ARG A 77 -11.44 -10.02 -15.92
C ARG A 77 -10.40 -9.01 -15.41
N ASN A 78 -9.32 -8.85 -16.17
CA ASN A 78 -8.28 -7.88 -15.87
C ASN A 78 -8.19 -6.75 -16.91
N ALA A 79 -9.18 -6.62 -17.78
CA ALA A 79 -9.28 -5.53 -18.74
C ALA A 79 -9.32 -4.17 -18.01
N GLY A 80 -8.61 -3.17 -18.53
CA GLY A 80 -8.47 -1.87 -17.88
C GLY A 80 -7.41 -1.82 -16.76
N GLY A 81 -6.84 -2.98 -16.40
CA GLY A 81 -5.79 -3.05 -15.38
C GLY A 81 -6.24 -2.53 -14.02
N PHE A 82 -5.30 -1.96 -13.26
CA PHE A 82 -5.60 -1.36 -11.96
C PHE A 82 -6.50 -0.12 -12.09
N ALA A 83 -6.39 0.64 -13.18
CA ALA A 83 -7.14 1.87 -13.37
C ALA A 83 -8.67 1.68 -13.28
N ASP A 84 -9.18 0.58 -13.84
CA ASP A 84 -10.61 0.29 -13.91
C ASP A 84 -11.03 -0.85 -12.94
N SER A 85 -10.16 -1.20 -11.98
CA SER A 85 -10.41 -2.35 -11.10
C SER A 85 -11.32 -2.03 -9.93
N ASP A 86 -12.10 -3.05 -9.50
CA ASP A 86 -12.93 -2.96 -8.30
C ASP A 86 -12.06 -2.72 -7.05
N VAL A 87 -10.85 -3.29 -6.99
CA VAL A 87 -9.91 -3.07 -5.87
C VAL A 87 -9.45 -1.62 -5.79
N LYS A 88 -9.23 -0.93 -6.92
CA LYS A 88 -8.92 0.52 -6.92
C LYS A 88 -10.09 1.34 -6.39
N HIS A 89 -11.32 1.03 -6.84
CA HIS A 89 -12.52 1.69 -6.33
C HIS A 89 -12.66 1.49 -4.82
N TYR A 90 -12.52 0.26 -4.35
CA TYR A 90 -12.54 -0.05 -2.92
C TYR A 90 -11.51 0.77 -2.14
N LEU A 91 -10.26 0.84 -2.61
CA LEU A 91 -9.20 1.60 -1.94
C LEU A 91 -9.53 3.10 -1.88
N ASN A 92 -10.01 3.70 -2.98
CA ASN A 92 -10.16 5.16 -3.07
C ASN A 92 -11.53 5.68 -2.59
N GLU A 93 -12.53 4.82 -2.48
CA GLU A 93 -13.87 5.19 -1.99
C GLU A 93 -14.10 4.72 -0.55
N GLU A 94 -13.84 3.45 -0.24
CA GLU A 94 -14.11 2.92 1.10
C GLU A 94 -12.92 3.12 2.05
N VAL A 95 -11.75 2.62 1.68
CA VAL A 95 -10.56 2.68 2.56
C VAL A 95 -10.11 4.13 2.77
N PHE A 96 -10.04 4.94 1.72
CA PHE A 96 -9.66 6.34 1.85
C PHE A 96 -10.57 7.10 2.82
N ASN A 97 -11.87 6.86 2.77
CA ASN A 97 -12.83 7.51 3.68
C ASN A 97 -12.78 6.96 5.12
N SER A 98 -12.20 5.79 5.36
CA SER A 98 -11.97 5.23 6.70
C SER A 98 -10.72 5.80 7.39
N LEU A 99 -9.85 6.49 6.64
CA LEU A 99 -8.67 7.14 7.20
C LEU A 99 -9.06 8.43 7.94
N PRO A 100 -8.30 8.83 8.99
CA PRO A 100 -8.49 10.12 9.65
C PRO A 100 -8.44 11.30 8.67
N GLU A 101 -9.24 12.31 8.90
CA GLU A 101 -9.32 13.48 8.02
C GLU A 101 -7.96 14.18 7.86
N GLU A 102 -7.20 14.30 8.94
CA GLU A 102 -5.87 14.91 8.95
C GLU A 102 -4.89 14.16 8.01
N LEU A 103 -4.93 12.83 7.99
CA LEU A 103 -4.14 12.04 7.05
C LEU A 103 -4.66 12.19 5.62
N ARG A 104 -5.99 12.12 5.41
CA ARG A 104 -6.59 12.27 4.07
C ARG A 104 -6.23 13.60 3.40
N ASN A 105 -6.16 14.67 4.18
CA ASN A 105 -5.87 16.02 3.68
C ASN A 105 -4.45 16.17 3.13
N VAL A 106 -3.50 15.33 3.56
CA VAL A 106 -2.10 15.40 3.12
C VAL A 106 -1.72 14.31 2.11
N ILE A 107 -2.59 13.33 1.88
CA ILE A 107 -2.38 12.30 0.83
C ILE A 107 -2.54 12.96 -0.54
N ALA A 108 -1.48 12.89 -1.33
CA ALA A 108 -1.46 13.42 -2.69
C ALA A 108 -2.26 12.54 -3.64
N GLU A 109 -2.96 13.17 -4.60
CA GLU A 109 -3.45 12.48 -5.78
C GLU A 109 -2.31 12.33 -6.77
N VAL A 110 -1.98 11.10 -7.14
CA VAL A 110 -0.84 10.77 -8.00
C VAL A 110 -1.29 10.05 -9.26
N GLU A 111 -0.59 10.31 -10.36
CA GLU A 111 -0.78 9.57 -11.60
C GLU A 111 -0.02 8.24 -11.51
N ARG A 112 -0.75 7.14 -11.70
CA ARG A 112 -0.18 5.79 -11.78
C ARG A 112 -0.31 5.27 -13.21
N LYS A 113 0.83 5.00 -13.82
CA LYS A 113 0.93 4.43 -15.18
C LYS A 113 0.75 2.92 -15.12
N GLN A 114 0.24 2.37 -16.20
CA GLN A 114 0.03 0.94 -16.40
C GLN A 114 0.86 0.42 -17.58
N GLU A 115 1.04 -0.90 -17.63
CA GLU A 115 1.77 -1.61 -18.70
C GLU A 115 1.20 -1.37 -20.10
N ASN A 116 -0.10 -1.11 -20.24
CA ASN A 116 -0.76 -0.80 -21.50
C ASN A 116 -0.56 0.67 -21.96
N GLY A 117 0.19 1.46 -21.19
CA GLY A 117 0.44 2.88 -21.46
C GLY A 117 -0.66 3.83 -20.97
N GLU A 118 -1.76 3.31 -20.46
CA GLU A 118 -2.77 4.14 -19.78
C GLU A 118 -2.29 4.58 -18.41
N SER A 119 -2.89 5.64 -17.90
CA SER A 119 -2.64 6.12 -16.55
C SER A 119 -3.94 6.44 -15.83
N SER A 120 -3.91 6.43 -14.52
CA SER A 120 -5.04 6.84 -13.71
C SER A 120 -4.60 7.64 -12.51
N LEU A 121 -5.41 8.63 -12.14
CA LEU A 121 -5.25 9.35 -10.88
C LEU A 121 -5.82 8.50 -9.75
N CYS A 122 -5.11 8.47 -8.64
CA CYS A 122 -5.55 7.83 -7.40
C CYS A 122 -4.81 8.39 -6.19
N ARG A 123 -5.41 8.28 -5.03
CA ARG A 123 -4.81 8.63 -3.75
C ARG A 123 -4.23 7.42 -3.05
N LEU A 124 -4.98 6.31 -3.08
CA LEU A 124 -4.51 5.02 -2.60
C LEU A 124 -4.30 4.08 -3.79
N PHE A 125 -3.23 3.30 -3.74
CA PHE A 125 -2.88 2.38 -4.81
C PHE A 125 -2.17 1.13 -4.27
N LEU A 126 -1.93 0.17 -5.16
CA LEU A 126 -1.11 -1.02 -4.90
C LEU A 126 0.26 -0.86 -5.58
N PRO A 127 1.32 -1.50 -5.04
CA PRO A 127 2.59 -1.58 -5.75
C PRO A 127 2.45 -2.45 -7.01
N THR A 128 3.19 -2.12 -8.06
CA THR A 128 3.25 -2.94 -9.28
C THR A 128 4.24 -4.10 -9.12
N GLU A 129 4.17 -5.10 -10.02
CA GLU A 129 5.14 -6.20 -10.02
C GLU A 129 6.57 -5.68 -10.22
N SER A 130 6.79 -4.71 -11.11
CA SER A 130 8.10 -4.10 -11.34
C SER A 130 8.63 -3.35 -10.11
N GLU A 131 7.78 -2.61 -9.40
CA GLU A 131 8.16 -1.94 -8.14
C GLU A 131 8.59 -2.93 -7.05
N LEU A 132 7.92 -4.08 -6.98
CA LEU A 132 8.17 -5.12 -5.98
C LEU A 132 9.39 -5.98 -6.30
N PHE A 133 9.60 -6.36 -7.57
CA PHE A 133 10.55 -7.40 -7.96
C PHE A 133 11.65 -6.94 -8.92
N GLY A 134 11.46 -5.81 -9.61
CA GLY A 134 12.34 -5.36 -10.69
C GLY A 134 12.06 -6.11 -12.00
N ASP A 135 12.29 -7.41 -12.00
CA ASP A 135 11.96 -8.28 -13.12
C ASP A 135 10.56 -8.87 -12.93
N CYS A 136 9.70 -8.70 -13.95
CA CYS A 136 8.35 -9.21 -13.93
C CYS A 136 8.28 -10.64 -14.44
N CYS A 137 7.61 -11.53 -13.68
CA CYS A 137 7.43 -12.93 -14.05
C CYS A 137 6.07 -13.18 -14.70
N TYR A 138 5.08 -12.37 -14.39
CA TYR A 138 3.68 -12.60 -14.78
C TYR A 138 3.07 -11.44 -15.56
N SER A 139 3.53 -10.22 -15.37
CA SER A 139 3.13 -9.06 -16.15
C SER A 139 4.20 -8.69 -17.18
N GLU A 140 3.87 -7.76 -18.08
CA GLU A 140 4.83 -7.09 -18.97
C GLU A 140 5.19 -5.71 -18.44
N ASP A 141 4.93 -5.48 -17.14
CA ASP A 141 5.13 -4.19 -16.51
C ASP A 141 6.61 -3.84 -16.40
N SER A 142 7.00 -2.82 -17.16
CA SER A 142 8.33 -2.21 -17.09
C SER A 142 8.23 -0.71 -16.75
N THR A 143 7.09 -0.29 -16.24
CA THR A 143 6.75 1.12 -16.03
C THR A 143 7.59 1.75 -14.93
N TYR A 144 7.90 0.97 -13.89
CA TYR A 144 8.62 1.44 -12.72
C TYR A 144 9.86 0.59 -12.45
N SER A 145 10.87 1.20 -11.83
CA SER A 145 12.02 0.49 -11.31
C SER A 145 11.69 -0.15 -9.96
N GLN A 146 12.41 -1.21 -9.61
CA GLN A 146 12.29 -1.82 -8.30
C GLN A 146 12.60 -0.82 -7.19
N ILE A 147 11.72 -0.70 -6.23
CA ILE A 147 11.93 0.10 -5.02
C ILE A 147 12.95 -0.62 -4.12
N GLU A 148 13.95 0.12 -3.64
CA GLU A 148 15.07 -0.43 -2.85
C GLU A 148 14.59 -1.22 -1.61
N TYR A 149 13.55 -0.73 -0.95
CA TYR A 149 12.92 -1.38 0.20
C TYR A 149 12.50 -2.83 -0.08
N TYR A 150 11.98 -3.10 -1.27
CA TYR A 150 11.50 -4.44 -1.63
C TYR A 150 12.58 -5.39 -2.14
N LYS A 151 13.82 -4.97 -2.29
CA LYS A 151 14.95 -5.89 -2.61
C LYS A 151 15.15 -6.92 -1.51
N ASP A 152 14.91 -6.57 -0.25
CA ASP A 152 14.78 -7.57 0.81
C ASP A 152 13.42 -8.26 0.71
N ARG A 153 13.42 -9.56 0.39
CA ARG A 153 12.20 -10.37 0.25
C ARG A 153 11.30 -10.30 1.48
N ARG A 154 11.86 -10.16 2.68
CA ARG A 154 11.08 -10.06 3.93
C ARG A 154 10.15 -8.86 3.94
N ASN A 155 10.50 -7.79 3.25
CA ASN A 155 9.70 -6.58 3.15
C ASN A 155 8.51 -6.74 2.18
N ARG A 156 8.48 -7.81 1.39
CA ARG A 156 7.33 -8.17 0.54
C ARG A 156 6.36 -9.15 1.22
N ILE A 157 6.70 -9.67 2.40
CA ILE A 157 5.80 -10.54 3.17
C ILE A 157 4.88 -9.65 4.01
N LYS A 158 3.58 -9.82 3.83
CA LYS A 158 2.56 -9.11 4.61
C LYS A 158 1.66 -10.08 5.33
N CYS A 159 1.24 -9.71 6.55
CA CYS A 159 0.20 -10.45 7.26
C CYS A 159 -1.19 -9.98 6.78
N ASN A 160 -2.21 -10.82 6.98
CA ASN A 160 -3.59 -10.48 6.65
C ASN A 160 -4.17 -9.33 7.50
N ARG A 161 -3.47 -8.94 8.56
CA ARG A 161 -3.71 -7.78 9.42
C ARG A 161 -2.54 -7.59 10.37
N LYS A 162 -2.47 -6.47 11.06
CA LYS A 162 -1.49 -6.24 12.13
C LYS A 162 -1.58 -7.36 13.18
N GLY A 163 -0.45 -8.02 13.44
CA GLY A 163 -0.36 -9.17 14.36
C GLY A 163 -1.00 -10.47 13.86
N GLY A 164 -1.39 -10.52 12.60
CA GLY A 164 -1.93 -11.72 11.94
C GLY A 164 -0.85 -12.68 11.42
N SER A 165 -1.22 -13.52 10.47
CA SER A 165 -0.32 -14.46 9.77
C SER A 165 0.00 -13.97 8.37
N PRO A 166 1.19 -14.32 7.81
CA PRO A 166 1.53 -14.01 6.43
C PRO A 166 0.47 -14.55 5.46
N ASP A 167 0.05 -13.72 4.53
CA ASP A 167 -1.02 -14.04 3.59
C ASP A 167 -0.74 -13.47 2.20
N TRP A 168 -1.59 -13.81 1.24
CA TRP A 168 -1.49 -13.39 -0.15
C TRP A 168 -2.16 -12.03 -0.34
N TYR A 169 -1.54 -11.16 -1.12
CA TYR A 169 -2.11 -9.84 -1.39
C TYR A 169 -1.94 -9.42 -2.85
N TRP A 170 -2.88 -8.64 -3.36
CA TRP A 170 -2.85 -8.13 -4.72
C TRP A 170 -1.70 -7.13 -4.94
N ALA A 171 -1.03 -7.28 -6.10
CA ALA A 171 -0.25 -6.22 -6.72
C ALA A 171 -1.12 -5.46 -7.74
N ALA A 172 -0.68 -4.28 -8.20
CA ALA A 172 -1.41 -3.51 -9.21
C ALA A 172 -1.38 -4.14 -10.61
N SER A 173 -0.36 -4.95 -10.91
CA SER A 173 -0.11 -5.48 -12.26
C SER A 173 -1.08 -6.60 -12.63
N VAL A 174 -1.42 -6.69 -13.91
CA VAL A 174 -2.23 -7.77 -14.47
C VAL A 174 -1.36 -8.81 -15.16
N ARG A 175 -1.86 -10.05 -15.23
CA ARG A 175 -1.11 -11.11 -15.90
C ARG A 175 -1.14 -10.97 -17.41
N SER A 176 0.03 -10.91 -18.05
CA SER A 176 0.17 -10.97 -19.50
C SER A 176 -0.33 -12.30 -20.07
N GLY A 177 -0.99 -12.23 -21.20
CA GLY A 177 -1.49 -13.42 -21.92
C GLY A 177 -2.65 -14.16 -21.23
N ASN A 178 -3.23 -13.62 -20.16
CA ASN A 178 -4.39 -14.23 -19.50
C ASN A 178 -5.35 -13.16 -18.96
N SER A 179 -6.49 -12.98 -19.62
CA SER A 179 -7.47 -11.92 -19.34
C SER A 179 -8.28 -12.11 -18.03
N ALA A 180 -8.06 -13.18 -17.29
CA ALA A 180 -8.81 -13.49 -16.07
C ALA A 180 -7.92 -13.47 -14.81
N ARG A 181 -6.63 -13.16 -14.94
CA ARG A 181 -5.71 -13.23 -13.81
C ARG A 181 -4.98 -11.90 -13.56
N CYS A 182 -4.74 -11.62 -12.30
CA CYS A 182 -3.93 -10.51 -11.83
C CYS A 182 -2.74 -11.01 -11.02
N VAL A 183 -1.72 -10.18 -10.86
CA VAL A 183 -0.53 -10.52 -10.09
C VAL A 183 -0.81 -10.38 -8.60
N TYR A 184 -0.28 -11.28 -7.82
CA TYR A 184 -0.30 -11.24 -6.37
C TYR A 184 1.06 -11.63 -5.79
N VAL A 185 1.30 -11.27 -4.54
CA VAL A 185 2.46 -11.70 -3.76
C VAL A 185 2.01 -12.76 -2.78
N ASP A 186 2.74 -13.87 -2.71
CA ASP A 186 2.44 -14.96 -1.80
C ASP A 186 2.96 -14.70 -0.36
N ASN A 187 2.58 -15.56 0.57
CA ASN A 187 3.00 -15.51 1.97
C ASN A 187 4.51 -15.75 2.22
N TYR A 188 5.27 -16.01 1.15
CA TYR A 188 6.74 -16.10 1.17
C TYR A 188 7.41 -14.90 0.50
N GLY A 189 6.63 -13.94 -0.03
CA GLY A 189 7.14 -12.75 -0.72
C GLY A 189 7.56 -13.02 -2.17
N ASN A 190 6.97 -14.02 -2.84
CA ASN A 190 7.19 -14.32 -4.27
C ASN A 190 6.02 -13.83 -5.12
N SER A 191 6.30 -13.52 -6.40
CA SER A 191 5.28 -13.17 -7.37
C SER A 191 4.56 -14.41 -7.90
N TYR A 192 3.22 -14.33 -8.01
CA TYR A 192 2.35 -15.29 -8.68
C TYR A 192 1.17 -14.58 -9.35
N SER A 193 0.27 -15.35 -9.98
CA SER A 193 -0.95 -14.82 -10.56
C SER A 193 -2.17 -15.66 -10.18
N TRP A 194 -3.28 -15.00 -9.87
CA TRP A 194 -4.53 -15.65 -9.46
C TRP A 194 -5.74 -15.07 -10.21
N PHE A 195 -6.87 -15.76 -10.16
CA PHE A 195 -8.10 -15.28 -10.80
C PHE A 195 -8.59 -13.99 -10.16
N ALA A 196 -8.90 -12.99 -10.98
CA ALA A 196 -9.27 -11.65 -10.53
C ALA A 196 -10.51 -11.62 -9.62
N SER A 197 -11.41 -12.62 -9.73
CA SER A 197 -12.62 -12.72 -8.90
C SER A 197 -12.40 -13.33 -7.51
N ASN A 198 -11.20 -13.83 -7.21
CA ASN A 198 -10.91 -14.32 -5.87
C ASN A 198 -10.64 -13.16 -4.92
N GLY A 199 -11.03 -13.30 -3.65
CA GLY A 199 -10.62 -12.39 -2.60
C GLY A 199 -9.17 -12.65 -2.20
N LEU A 200 -8.37 -11.60 -2.14
CA LEU A 200 -7.05 -11.58 -1.48
C LEU A 200 -6.96 -10.34 -0.62
N CYS A 201 -6.00 -10.35 0.30
CA CYS A 201 -5.68 -9.19 1.12
C CYS A 201 -5.21 -8.00 0.27
N VAL A 202 -5.35 -6.80 0.78
CA VAL A 202 -4.89 -5.57 0.12
C VAL A 202 -4.09 -4.71 1.08
N PRO A 203 -2.85 -4.29 0.71
CA PRO A 203 -2.14 -3.24 1.41
C PRO A 203 -2.64 -1.87 0.96
N VAL A 204 -2.26 -0.84 1.69
CA VAL A 204 -2.57 0.56 1.36
C VAL A 204 -1.28 1.29 1.06
N CYS A 205 -1.13 1.82 -0.16
CA CYS A 205 -0.01 2.71 -0.52
C CYS A 205 -0.53 4.11 -0.82
N PHE A 206 0.24 5.12 -0.43
CA PHE A 206 -0.01 6.52 -0.76
C PHE A 206 1.27 7.36 -0.75
N VAL A 207 1.19 8.57 -1.27
CA VAL A 207 2.29 9.55 -1.28
C VAL A 207 1.89 10.81 -0.53
N ILE A 208 2.83 11.37 0.21
CA ILE A 208 2.78 12.74 0.76
C ILE A 208 3.84 13.57 0.04
N GLN A 209 3.46 14.76 -0.51
CA GLN A 209 4.34 15.66 -1.27
C GLN A 209 3.96 17.13 -1.11
#